data_ba28518cdf1c8cdb26dea506ddc8f607
#
_entry.id   ba28518cdf1c8cdb26dea506ddc8f607
#
_cell.length_a   1.000
_cell.length_b   1.000
_cell.length_c   1.000
_cell.angle_alpha   90.00
_cell.angle_beta   90.00
_cell.angle_gamma   90.00
#
_symmetry.space_group_name_H-M   'P 1'
#
loop_
_entity.id
_entity.type
_entity.pdbx_description
1 polymer ?
#
loop_
_entity_poly.entity_id
_entity_poly.type
_entity_poly.pdbx_seq_one_letter_code
_entity_poly.pdbx_strand_id
1 'polypeptide(L)'
;QAVAIGNHDCSSASYQNHFNNPNPFLEESTPTPAGNGYFYSYGNALFIVINANNYNAADHKALIEKAIKENPNAKWRIVVMHQDIYGSGLDHSDSDGIILRTQLTPIFDANDIDVVLQGHDHSYARTYQLTSDGQAHDEFLEYKQDQGGFNHDNFDERFEKDGVFRAYYKSQNLCYNIADKSQGTVVNPEGVFYLTSNSATGSKFYNLIPEQQDYVAARSQNWRPSYSVINITKDSFTVNTYDVETGEAIDSSYTIIKK
;
A
#
# COMPACT_ATOMS: atom_id res chain seq x y z
N GLN A 1 19.55 2.74 1.68
CA GLN A 1 18.34 3.30 1.08
C GLN A 1 17.55 2.14 0.47
N ALA A 2 16.26 2.07 0.75
CA ALA A 2 15.34 1.09 0.18
C ALA A 2 14.21 1.88 -0.50
N VAL A 3 13.96 1.60 -1.77
CA VAL A 3 13.04 2.37 -2.62
C VAL A 3 12.08 1.43 -3.34
N ALA A 4 10.79 1.81 -3.41
CA ALA A 4 9.79 1.12 -4.21
C ALA A 4 9.78 1.68 -5.64
N ILE A 5 9.46 0.84 -6.63
CA ILE A 5 9.29 1.25 -8.02
C ILE A 5 7.94 1.95 -8.17
N GLY A 6 7.96 3.21 -8.59
CA GLY A 6 6.76 3.99 -8.88
C GLY A 6 6.26 3.80 -10.32
N ASN A 7 5.03 4.27 -10.58
CA ASN A 7 4.43 4.20 -11.91
C ASN A 7 5.19 5.03 -12.98
N HIS A 8 5.89 6.09 -12.56
CA HIS A 8 6.76 6.87 -13.45
C HIS A 8 8.13 6.23 -13.67
N ASP A 9 8.53 5.23 -12.88
CA ASP A 9 9.80 4.52 -13.00
C ASP A 9 9.67 3.21 -13.78
N CYS A 10 8.49 2.57 -13.74
CA CYS A 10 8.28 1.18 -14.15
C CYS A 10 8.55 0.88 -15.63
N SER A 11 8.45 1.89 -16.51
CA SER A 11 8.57 1.74 -17.97
C SER A 11 10.01 1.69 -18.48
N SER A 12 11.01 1.89 -17.64
CA SER A 12 12.42 1.97 -18.07
C SER A 12 13.35 1.20 -17.11
N ALA A 13 14.48 0.73 -17.66
CA ALA A 13 15.53 0.09 -16.86
C ALA A 13 16.36 1.08 -16.01
N SER A 14 16.06 2.37 -16.06
CA SER A 14 16.83 3.40 -15.34
C SER A 14 16.88 3.14 -13.84
N TYR A 15 15.78 2.68 -13.25
CA TYR A 15 15.73 2.32 -11.83
C TYR A 15 16.80 1.29 -11.46
N GLN A 16 16.90 0.19 -12.20
CA GLN A 16 17.88 -0.88 -11.96
C GLN A 16 19.34 -0.40 -12.07
N ASN A 17 19.58 0.64 -12.88
CA ASN A 17 20.92 1.21 -13.03
C ASN A 17 21.34 2.10 -11.86
N HIS A 18 20.37 2.57 -11.06
CA HIS A 18 20.61 3.47 -9.92
C HIS A 18 20.57 2.75 -8.57
N PHE A 19 19.81 1.66 -8.47
CA PHE A 19 19.59 0.97 -7.20
C PHE A 19 20.02 -0.49 -7.26
N ASN A 20 20.90 -0.88 -6.34
CA ASN A 20 21.28 -2.27 -6.12
C ASN A 20 20.48 -2.83 -4.96
N ASN A 21 19.29 -3.35 -5.25
CA ASN A 21 18.39 -3.87 -4.24
C ASN A 21 18.86 -5.23 -3.71
N PRO A 22 18.79 -5.45 -2.38
CA PRO A 22 19.14 -6.74 -1.79
C PRO A 22 18.05 -7.79 -2.10
N ASN A 23 18.47 -9.04 -2.27
CA ASN A 23 17.59 -10.20 -2.47
C ASN A 23 16.46 -9.94 -3.50
N PRO A 24 16.77 -9.51 -4.73
CA PRO A 24 15.75 -9.30 -5.75
C PRO A 24 15.02 -10.61 -6.07
N PHE A 25 13.70 -10.54 -6.24
CA PHE A 25 12.90 -11.71 -6.59
C PHE A 25 12.87 -11.90 -8.10
N LEU A 26 13.84 -12.65 -8.62
CA LEU A 26 14.02 -12.86 -10.06
C LEU A 26 13.05 -13.87 -10.68
N GLU A 27 12.16 -14.45 -9.88
CA GLU A 27 11.19 -15.46 -10.28
C GLU A 27 9.83 -14.86 -10.69
N GLU A 28 9.69 -13.53 -10.70
CA GLU A 28 8.48 -12.87 -11.20
C GLU A 28 8.23 -13.25 -12.66
N SER A 29 7.00 -13.62 -12.96
CA SER A 29 6.59 -14.04 -14.31
C SER A 29 6.32 -12.85 -15.24
N THR A 30 6.00 -11.70 -14.67
CA THR A 30 5.68 -10.45 -15.39
C THR A 30 6.43 -9.24 -14.82
N PRO A 31 7.77 -9.27 -14.80
CA PRO A 31 8.55 -8.14 -14.27
C PRO A 31 8.38 -6.90 -15.14
N THR A 32 8.45 -5.73 -14.54
CA THR A 32 8.50 -4.46 -15.30
C THR A 32 9.93 -4.19 -15.79
N PRO A 33 10.13 -3.30 -16.79
CA PRO A 33 11.47 -2.87 -17.20
C PRO A 33 12.32 -2.29 -16.07
N ALA A 34 11.71 -1.71 -15.03
CA ALA A 34 12.40 -1.21 -13.85
C ALA A 34 12.91 -2.30 -12.90
N GLY A 35 12.46 -3.54 -13.06
CA GLY A 35 12.88 -4.67 -12.25
C GLY A 35 11.77 -5.25 -11.38
N ASN A 36 12.20 -6.02 -10.41
CA ASN A 36 11.39 -6.88 -9.57
C ASN A 36 11.22 -6.32 -8.15
N GLY A 37 10.31 -6.91 -7.40
CA GLY A 37 10.28 -6.77 -5.95
C GLY A 37 11.51 -7.36 -5.28
N TYR A 38 11.71 -7.04 -4.01
CA TYR A 38 12.86 -7.50 -3.23
C TYR A 38 12.54 -7.49 -1.73
N PHE A 39 13.42 -8.03 -0.91
CA PHE A 39 13.24 -8.00 0.54
C PHE A 39 14.56 -7.86 1.29
N TYR A 40 14.47 -7.40 2.53
CA TYR A 40 15.61 -7.33 3.45
C TYR A 40 15.13 -7.33 4.90
N SER A 41 16.00 -7.75 5.80
CA SER A 41 15.78 -7.63 7.24
C SER A 41 16.61 -6.50 7.84
N TYR A 42 16.01 -5.78 8.77
CA TYR A 42 16.72 -4.81 9.60
C TYR A 42 16.24 -4.92 11.06
N GLY A 43 17.12 -5.31 11.96
CA GLY A 43 16.77 -5.62 13.33
C GLY A 43 15.74 -6.77 13.40
N ASN A 44 14.61 -6.52 14.03
CA ASN A 44 13.51 -7.50 14.17
C ASN A 44 12.45 -7.39 13.07
N ALA A 45 12.66 -6.56 12.06
CA ALA A 45 11.71 -6.32 10.99
C ALA A 45 12.19 -6.90 9.66
N LEU A 46 11.27 -7.56 8.97
CA LEU A 46 11.37 -7.96 7.58
C LEU A 46 10.62 -6.93 6.73
N PHE A 47 11.33 -6.32 5.80
CA PHE A 47 10.78 -5.42 4.79
C PHE A 47 10.67 -6.15 3.47
N ILE A 48 9.47 -6.15 2.89
CA ILE A 48 9.16 -6.79 1.61
C ILE A 48 8.70 -5.69 0.67
N VAL A 49 9.52 -5.34 -0.31
CA VAL A 49 9.23 -4.27 -1.26
C VAL A 49 8.66 -4.88 -2.52
N ILE A 50 7.38 -4.68 -2.75
CA ILE A 50 6.69 -5.19 -3.95
C ILE A 50 6.67 -4.13 -5.05
N ASN A 51 6.75 -4.56 -6.30
CA ASN A 51 6.56 -3.71 -7.46
C ASN A 51 5.10 -3.77 -7.90
N ALA A 52 4.24 -2.95 -7.30
CA ALA A 52 2.80 -2.97 -7.56
C ALA A 52 2.39 -2.49 -8.96
N ASN A 53 3.34 -2.08 -9.81
CA ASN A 53 3.10 -1.89 -11.26
C ASN A 53 3.00 -3.24 -12.00
N ASN A 54 3.47 -4.33 -11.39
CA ASN A 54 3.14 -5.69 -11.80
C ASN A 54 1.79 -6.07 -11.18
N TYR A 55 0.76 -6.22 -11.98
CA TYR A 55 -0.59 -6.59 -11.49
C TYR A 55 -0.78 -8.11 -11.31
N ASN A 56 0.29 -8.89 -11.38
CA ASN A 56 0.23 -10.32 -11.11
C ASN A 56 0.34 -10.60 -9.60
N ALA A 57 -0.80 -10.76 -8.96
CA ALA A 57 -0.87 -11.04 -7.52
C ALA A 57 -0.13 -12.34 -7.11
N ALA A 58 -0.01 -13.32 -8.03
CA ALA A 58 0.72 -14.55 -7.75
C ALA A 58 2.23 -14.32 -7.56
N ASP A 59 2.81 -13.40 -8.33
CA ASP A 59 4.22 -13.01 -8.18
C ASP A 59 4.46 -12.36 -6.80
N HIS A 60 3.56 -11.47 -6.37
CA HIS A 60 3.65 -10.82 -5.06
C HIS A 60 3.51 -11.82 -3.91
N LYS A 61 2.55 -12.75 -4.05
CA LYS A 61 2.39 -13.84 -3.08
C LYS A 61 3.67 -14.67 -2.95
N ALA A 62 4.25 -15.08 -4.07
CA ALA A 62 5.47 -15.88 -4.09
C ALA A 62 6.66 -15.15 -3.47
N LEU A 63 6.83 -13.85 -3.75
CA LEU A 63 7.84 -13.00 -3.11
C LEU A 63 7.64 -12.94 -1.58
N ILE A 64 6.42 -12.68 -1.13
CA ILE A 64 6.09 -12.55 0.30
C ILE A 64 6.37 -13.87 1.03
N GLU A 65 5.87 -14.99 0.50
CA GLU A 65 6.09 -16.31 1.08
C GLU A 65 7.58 -16.68 1.14
N LYS A 66 8.34 -16.38 0.09
CA LYS A 66 9.80 -16.59 0.06
C LYS A 66 10.50 -15.74 1.12
N ALA A 67 10.20 -14.45 1.19
CA ALA A 67 10.79 -13.54 2.15
C ALA A 67 10.56 -14.00 3.59
N ILE A 68 9.33 -14.39 3.92
CA ILE A 68 8.96 -14.91 5.25
C ILE A 68 9.69 -16.23 5.55
N LYS A 69 9.72 -17.15 4.59
CA LYS A 69 10.41 -18.43 4.74
C LYS A 69 11.90 -18.27 5.03
N GLU A 70 12.54 -17.30 4.38
CA GLU A 70 13.97 -17.01 4.58
C GLU A 70 14.23 -16.19 5.87
N ASN A 71 13.21 -15.57 6.45
CA ASN A 71 13.30 -14.75 7.66
C ASN A 71 12.29 -15.17 8.75
N PRO A 72 12.30 -16.44 9.19
CA PRO A 72 11.25 -16.99 10.06
C PRO A 72 11.20 -16.36 11.46
N ASN A 73 12.24 -15.66 11.88
CA ASN A 73 12.34 -15.03 13.19
C ASN A 73 11.97 -13.53 13.19
N ALA A 74 11.57 -12.98 12.03
CA ALA A 74 11.14 -11.59 11.96
C ALA A 74 9.87 -11.38 12.80
N LYS A 75 9.94 -10.47 13.75
CA LYS A 75 8.81 -10.12 14.62
C LYS A 75 7.81 -9.21 13.89
N TRP A 76 8.30 -8.39 12.97
CA TRP A 76 7.54 -7.44 12.19
C TRP A 76 7.64 -7.77 10.71
N ARG A 77 6.51 -7.85 10.03
CA ARG A 77 6.42 -8.04 8.57
C ARG A 77 5.83 -6.79 7.96
N ILE A 78 6.65 -6.07 7.21
CA ILE A 78 6.31 -4.77 6.66
C ILE A 78 6.39 -4.84 5.14
N VAL A 79 5.27 -4.58 4.46
CA VAL A 79 5.25 -4.41 3.01
C VAL A 79 5.48 -2.95 2.68
N VAL A 80 6.28 -2.70 1.64
CA VAL A 80 6.49 -1.38 1.06
C VAL A 80 6.10 -1.44 -0.41
N MET A 81 5.27 -0.53 -0.86
CA MET A 81 4.82 -0.45 -2.24
C MET A 81 4.58 1.01 -2.65
N HIS A 82 4.55 1.27 -3.96
CA HIS A 82 4.29 2.63 -4.43
C HIS A 82 2.81 2.96 -4.40
N GLN A 83 1.97 2.17 -5.09
CA GLN A 83 0.54 2.41 -5.17
C GLN A 83 -0.10 2.29 -3.78
N ASP A 84 -1.05 3.17 -3.51
CA ASP A 84 -1.86 3.09 -2.31
C ASP A 84 -3.16 2.34 -2.57
N ILE A 85 -3.41 1.35 -1.74
CA ILE A 85 -4.63 0.55 -1.80
C ILE A 85 -5.66 0.98 -0.77
N TYR A 86 -5.23 1.77 0.22
CA TYR A 86 -6.07 2.39 1.24
C TYR A 86 -5.61 3.82 1.53
N GLY A 87 -5.64 4.67 0.52
CA GLY A 87 -5.36 6.09 0.63
C GLY A 87 -6.62 6.96 0.73
N SER A 88 -6.47 8.25 0.49
CA SER A 88 -7.55 9.21 0.49
C SER A 88 -7.40 10.32 -0.56
N GLY A 89 -6.48 10.17 -1.51
CA GLY A 89 -6.28 11.09 -2.62
C GLY A 89 -7.30 10.89 -3.74
N LEU A 90 -7.71 11.98 -4.35
CA LEU A 90 -8.82 12.02 -5.30
C LEU A 90 -8.54 11.24 -6.59
N ASP A 91 -7.30 11.19 -7.04
CA ASP A 91 -6.96 10.62 -8.35
C ASP A 91 -6.71 9.11 -8.33
N HIS A 92 -6.33 8.53 -7.19
CA HIS A 92 -5.82 7.16 -7.12
C HIS A 92 -6.56 6.26 -6.14
N SER A 93 -6.89 6.74 -4.95
CA SER A 93 -7.50 5.91 -3.90
C SER A 93 -8.88 5.36 -4.24
N ASP A 94 -9.61 5.95 -5.18
CA ASP A 94 -10.93 5.52 -5.64
C ASP A 94 -10.92 5.00 -7.10
N SER A 95 -9.73 4.74 -7.65
CA SER A 95 -9.52 4.22 -9.00
C SER A 95 -8.65 2.96 -9.02
N ASP A 96 -7.41 3.04 -9.44
CA ASP A 96 -6.50 1.89 -9.60
C ASP A 96 -6.17 1.17 -8.28
N GLY A 97 -6.12 1.90 -7.17
CA GLY A 97 -5.89 1.34 -5.84
C GLY A 97 -6.91 0.27 -5.43
N ILE A 98 -8.18 0.39 -5.88
CA ILE A 98 -9.23 -0.58 -5.55
C ILE A 98 -8.94 -1.97 -6.14
N ILE A 99 -8.37 -2.05 -7.34
CA ILE A 99 -8.04 -3.34 -7.97
C ILE A 99 -6.96 -4.06 -7.18
N LEU A 100 -5.88 -3.35 -6.89
CA LEU A 100 -4.78 -3.90 -6.09
C LEU A 100 -5.27 -4.30 -4.70
N ARG A 101 -6.21 -3.56 -4.12
CA ARG A 101 -6.83 -3.88 -2.83
C ARG A 101 -7.47 -5.27 -2.85
N THR A 102 -8.35 -5.56 -3.80
CA THR A 102 -9.02 -6.87 -3.87
C THR A 102 -8.06 -8.03 -4.07
N GLN A 103 -6.91 -7.78 -4.69
CA GLN A 103 -5.91 -8.80 -4.99
C GLN A 103 -4.91 -9.00 -3.86
N LEU A 104 -4.47 -7.93 -3.19
CA LEU A 104 -3.34 -7.97 -2.25
C LEU A 104 -3.76 -8.17 -0.80
N THR A 105 -4.93 -7.64 -0.38
CA THR A 105 -5.32 -7.73 1.03
C THR A 105 -5.49 -9.16 1.53
N PRO A 106 -6.06 -10.12 0.78
CA PRO A 106 -6.12 -11.52 1.21
C PRO A 106 -4.71 -12.14 1.36
N ILE A 107 -3.75 -11.72 0.51
CA ILE A 107 -2.38 -12.20 0.58
C ILE A 107 -1.69 -11.64 1.84
N PHE A 108 -1.93 -10.38 2.15
CA PHE A 108 -1.34 -9.75 3.34
C PHE A 108 -1.86 -10.39 4.62
N ASP A 109 -3.16 -10.62 4.74
CA ASP A 109 -3.77 -11.31 5.89
C ASP A 109 -3.26 -12.74 6.03
N ALA A 110 -3.24 -13.51 4.94
CA ALA A 110 -2.79 -14.91 4.95
C ALA A 110 -1.30 -15.06 5.34
N ASN A 111 -0.53 -13.98 5.26
CA ASN A 111 0.89 -13.96 5.57
C ASN A 111 1.23 -13.15 6.83
N ASP A 112 0.23 -12.80 7.64
CA ASP A 112 0.39 -12.01 8.87
C ASP A 112 1.24 -10.75 8.65
N ILE A 113 0.96 -9.98 7.62
CA ILE A 113 1.58 -8.67 7.40
C ILE A 113 1.03 -7.70 8.44
N ASP A 114 1.92 -6.96 9.10
CA ASP A 114 1.55 -6.01 10.15
C ASP A 114 1.26 -4.63 9.61
N VAL A 115 2.09 -4.20 8.65
CA VAL A 115 2.11 -2.81 8.16
C VAL A 115 2.34 -2.79 6.66
N VAL A 116 1.62 -1.92 5.97
CA VAL A 116 1.86 -1.57 4.57
C VAL A 116 2.19 -0.09 4.49
N LEU A 117 3.39 0.23 3.99
CA LEU A 117 3.83 1.58 3.69
C LEU A 117 3.64 1.84 2.20
N GLN A 118 2.87 2.86 1.86
CA GLN A 118 2.44 3.17 0.50
C GLN A 118 2.55 4.67 0.21
N GLY A 119 2.42 5.07 -1.04
CA GLY A 119 2.58 6.44 -1.50
C GLY A 119 1.56 6.80 -2.58
N HIS A 120 2.01 7.31 -3.73
CA HIS A 120 1.25 7.58 -4.95
C HIS A 120 0.22 8.71 -4.86
N ASP A 121 -0.60 8.75 -3.84
CA ASP A 121 -1.69 9.72 -3.63
C ASP A 121 -1.24 11.16 -3.38
N HIS A 122 0.04 11.38 -3.10
CA HIS A 122 0.58 12.71 -2.77
C HIS A 122 -0.24 13.46 -1.71
N SER A 123 -0.88 12.71 -0.83
CA SER A 123 -1.58 13.15 0.37
C SER A 123 -1.27 12.21 1.53
N TYR A 124 -1.53 12.64 2.73
CA TYR A 124 -1.35 11.79 3.91
C TYR A 124 -2.66 11.07 4.25
N ALA A 125 -2.59 9.76 4.45
CA ALA A 125 -3.67 8.98 5.02
C ALA A 125 -3.14 7.86 5.90
N ARG A 126 -3.85 7.60 6.99
CA ARG A 126 -3.60 6.49 7.91
C ARG A 126 -4.91 5.76 8.15
N THR A 127 -4.88 4.44 8.07
CA THR A 127 -6.08 3.62 8.32
C THR A 127 -6.24 3.23 9.78
N TYR A 128 -7.40 2.69 10.11
CA TYR A 128 -7.58 1.77 11.21
C TYR A 128 -6.87 0.44 10.94
N GLN A 129 -6.96 -0.53 11.85
CA GLN A 129 -6.52 -1.91 11.57
C GLN A 129 -7.58 -2.58 10.68
N LEU A 130 -7.16 -3.09 9.53
CA LEU A 130 -8.06 -3.67 8.52
C LEU A 130 -7.72 -5.13 8.28
N THR A 131 -8.74 -5.96 8.11
CA THR A 131 -8.62 -7.31 7.56
C THR A 131 -9.31 -7.37 6.21
N SER A 132 -8.97 -8.33 5.36
CA SER A 132 -9.80 -8.67 4.21
C SER A 132 -11.18 -9.14 4.70
N ASP A 133 -12.18 -9.11 3.84
CA ASP A 133 -13.52 -9.64 4.15
C ASP A 133 -13.60 -11.17 4.02
N GLY A 134 -12.50 -11.82 3.64
CA GLY A 134 -12.42 -13.25 3.43
C GLY A 134 -13.16 -13.77 2.19
N GLN A 135 -13.67 -12.86 1.34
CA GLN A 135 -14.37 -13.23 0.11
C GLN A 135 -13.41 -13.24 -1.08
N ALA A 136 -13.66 -14.13 -2.03
CA ALA A 136 -13.05 -14.04 -3.35
C ALA A 136 -13.86 -13.01 -4.18
N HIS A 137 -13.17 -12.03 -4.74
CA HIS A 137 -13.79 -11.03 -5.62
C HIS A 137 -13.65 -11.46 -7.10
N ASP A 138 -13.89 -12.73 -7.38
CA ASP A 138 -13.71 -13.34 -8.70
C ASP A 138 -14.66 -12.75 -9.75
N GLU A 139 -15.90 -12.46 -9.38
CA GLU A 139 -16.86 -11.79 -10.26
C GLU A 139 -16.36 -10.45 -10.78
N PHE A 140 -15.62 -9.74 -9.94
CA PHE A 140 -14.98 -8.50 -10.35
C PHE A 140 -13.85 -8.74 -11.36
N LEU A 141 -13.05 -9.79 -11.17
CA LEU A 141 -11.99 -10.19 -12.09
C LEU A 141 -12.57 -10.69 -13.42
N GLU A 142 -13.66 -11.45 -13.40
CA GLU A 142 -14.38 -11.92 -14.59
C GLU A 142 -14.98 -10.73 -15.36
N TYR A 143 -15.71 -9.86 -14.70
CA TYR A 143 -16.25 -8.64 -15.31
C TYR A 143 -15.18 -7.80 -15.99
N LYS A 144 -14.01 -7.73 -15.38
CA LYS A 144 -12.85 -7.04 -15.91
C LYS A 144 -12.28 -7.73 -17.16
N GLN A 145 -12.24 -9.08 -17.20
CA GLN A 145 -11.79 -9.84 -18.37
C GLN A 145 -12.74 -9.70 -19.54
N ASP A 146 -14.05 -9.80 -19.31
CA ASP A 146 -15.10 -9.65 -20.33
C ASP A 146 -15.09 -8.27 -20.99
N GLN A 147 -14.58 -7.26 -20.32
CA GLN A 147 -14.49 -5.90 -20.83
C GLN A 147 -13.14 -5.56 -21.50
N GLY A 148 -12.38 -6.56 -21.93
CA GLY A 148 -11.14 -6.37 -22.68
C GLY A 148 -9.88 -6.40 -21.83
N GLY A 149 -9.97 -6.95 -20.63
CA GLY A 149 -8.88 -7.05 -19.71
C GLY A 149 -8.60 -5.73 -18.96
N PHE A 150 -7.72 -5.82 -17.96
CA PHE A 150 -7.25 -4.64 -17.28
C PHE A 150 -6.21 -3.91 -18.13
N ASN A 151 -6.63 -2.82 -18.72
CA ASN A 151 -5.71 -1.84 -19.27
C ASN A 151 -5.75 -0.62 -18.33
N HIS A 152 -4.64 -0.36 -17.65
CA HIS A 152 -4.47 0.78 -16.76
C HIS A 152 -4.85 2.10 -17.47
N ASP A 153 -4.47 2.23 -18.74
CA ASP A 153 -4.73 3.45 -19.53
C ASP A 153 -6.22 3.68 -19.82
N ASN A 154 -7.03 2.64 -19.86
CA ASN A 154 -8.47 2.74 -20.12
C ASN A 154 -9.32 2.76 -18.85
N PHE A 155 -8.73 2.41 -17.70
CA PHE A 155 -9.46 2.30 -16.45
C PHE A 155 -9.96 3.67 -16.00
N ASP A 156 -9.10 4.65 -15.91
CA ASP A 156 -9.44 6.00 -15.45
C ASP A 156 -10.51 6.64 -16.34
N GLU A 157 -10.35 6.55 -17.66
CA GLU A 157 -11.33 7.06 -18.60
C GLU A 157 -12.70 6.41 -18.42
N ARG A 158 -12.73 5.10 -18.22
CA ARG A 158 -13.97 4.35 -18.02
C ARG A 158 -14.59 4.64 -16.66
N PHE A 159 -13.77 4.70 -15.61
CA PHE A 159 -14.22 5.03 -14.27
C PHE A 159 -14.85 6.42 -14.20
N GLU A 160 -14.30 7.38 -14.92
CA GLU A 160 -14.85 8.75 -15.00
C GLU A 160 -16.15 8.82 -15.82
N LYS A 161 -16.21 8.12 -16.96
CA LYS A 161 -17.29 8.29 -17.95
C LYS A 161 -18.44 7.30 -17.81
N ASP A 162 -18.20 6.09 -17.28
CA ASP A 162 -19.21 5.04 -17.13
C ASP A 162 -19.69 4.94 -15.68
N GLY A 163 -20.82 5.61 -15.40
CA GLY A 163 -21.43 5.61 -14.06
C GLY A 163 -21.87 4.23 -13.56
N VAL A 164 -22.23 3.31 -14.46
CA VAL A 164 -22.61 1.93 -14.11
C VAL A 164 -21.37 1.13 -13.71
N PHE A 165 -20.33 1.22 -14.49
CA PHE A 165 -19.03 0.61 -14.17
C PHE A 165 -18.51 1.12 -12.83
N ARG A 166 -18.52 2.43 -12.63
CA ARG A 166 -18.07 3.04 -11.38
C ARG A 166 -18.87 2.58 -10.17
N ALA A 167 -20.20 2.50 -10.27
CA ALA A 167 -21.04 2.02 -9.18
C ALA A 167 -20.77 0.55 -8.83
N TYR A 168 -20.64 -0.29 -9.85
CA TYR A 168 -20.26 -1.70 -9.68
C TYR A 168 -18.89 -1.82 -9.03
N TYR A 169 -17.90 -1.11 -9.56
CA TYR A 169 -16.54 -1.10 -9.06
C TYR A 169 -16.48 -0.66 -7.58
N LYS A 170 -17.19 0.41 -7.22
CA LYS A 170 -17.28 0.87 -5.83
C LYS A 170 -17.96 -0.14 -4.92
N SER A 171 -18.95 -0.90 -5.41
CA SER A 171 -19.59 -1.95 -4.61
C SER A 171 -18.62 -3.11 -4.29
N GLN A 172 -17.71 -3.44 -5.20
CA GLN A 172 -16.68 -4.46 -4.97
C GLN A 172 -15.53 -3.96 -4.07
N ASN A 173 -15.45 -2.66 -3.85
CA ASN A 173 -14.43 -2.04 -3.01
C ASN A 173 -14.63 -2.32 -1.51
N LEU A 174 -15.79 -2.76 -1.08
CA LEU A 174 -16.06 -3.18 0.30
C LEU A 174 -15.50 -4.57 0.59
N CYS A 175 -14.20 -4.76 0.34
CA CYS A 175 -13.47 -6.03 0.49
C CYS A 175 -12.71 -6.13 1.82
N TYR A 176 -13.08 -5.32 2.80
CA TYR A 176 -12.38 -5.25 4.10
C TYR A 176 -13.37 -5.21 5.28
N ASN A 177 -12.84 -5.56 6.44
CA ASN A 177 -13.46 -5.30 7.74
C ASN A 177 -12.53 -4.38 8.55
N ILE A 178 -13.11 -3.50 9.36
CA ILE A 178 -12.34 -2.70 10.32
C ILE A 178 -12.24 -3.50 11.61
N ALA A 179 -11.06 -4.05 11.87
CA ALA A 179 -10.82 -4.93 13.02
C ALA A 179 -10.66 -4.14 14.34
N ASP A 180 -10.01 -2.96 14.28
CA ASP A 180 -9.82 -2.10 15.45
C ASP A 180 -9.88 -0.62 15.04
N LYS A 181 -10.71 0.18 15.72
CA LYS A 181 -10.88 1.64 15.48
C LYS A 181 -10.08 2.52 16.44
N SER A 182 -9.15 1.96 17.19
CA SER A 182 -8.28 2.74 18.08
C SER A 182 -7.37 3.67 17.29
N GLN A 183 -7.23 4.90 17.75
CA GLN A 183 -6.46 5.94 17.05
C GLN A 183 -5.08 6.21 17.65
N GLY A 184 -4.76 5.64 18.79
CA GLY A 184 -3.50 5.88 19.49
C GLY A 184 -2.64 4.61 19.59
N THR A 185 -2.89 3.78 20.59
CA THR A 185 -2.13 2.55 20.81
C THR A 185 -3.04 1.34 20.71
N VAL A 186 -2.62 0.35 19.94
CA VAL A 186 -3.29 -0.95 19.81
C VAL A 186 -2.36 -2.06 20.32
N VAL A 187 -2.92 -3.11 20.92
CA VAL A 187 -2.14 -4.20 21.51
C VAL A 187 -2.58 -5.52 20.91
N ASN A 188 -1.64 -6.24 20.27
CA ASN A 188 -1.90 -7.47 19.53
C ASN A 188 -3.13 -7.36 18.60
N PRO A 189 -3.20 -6.31 17.76
CA PRO A 189 -4.36 -6.16 16.88
C PRO A 189 -4.43 -7.30 15.87
N GLU A 190 -5.64 -7.62 15.46
CA GLU A 190 -5.87 -8.31 14.21
C GLU A 190 -5.80 -7.29 13.04
N GLY A 191 -5.42 -7.79 11.86
CA GLY A 191 -5.40 -6.99 10.63
C GLY A 191 -4.12 -6.21 10.40
N VAL A 192 -4.15 -5.45 9.34
CA VAL A 192 -3.01 -4.72 8.76
C VAL A 192 -3.22 -3.23 8.92
N PHE A 193 -2.15 -2.52 9.24
CA PHE A 193 -2.10 -1.07 9.28
C PHE A 193 -1.55 -0.53 7.95
N TYR A 194 -2.27 0.40 7.31
CA TYR A 194 -1.85 1.04 6.06
C TYR A 194 -1.52 2.51 6.29
N LEU A 195 -0.38 2.93 5.77
CA LEU A 195 0.10 4.31 5.85
C LEU A 195 0.43 4.82 4.45
N THR A 196 -0.35 5.77 3.94
CA THR A 196 -0.05 6.51 2.72
C THR A 196 0.74 7.75 3.07
N SER A 197 1.98 7.80 2.57
CA SER A 197 2.88 8.94 2.79
C SER A 197 2.69 9.99 1.70
N ASN A 198 2.61 11.26 2.11
CA ASN A 198 2.59 12.40 1.22
C ASN A 198 3.93 12.58 0.48
N SER A 199 3.97 13.48 -0.48
CA SER A 199 5.20 13.91 -1.15
C SER A 199 6.19 14.50 -0.15
N ALA A 200 7.38 13.90 -0.04
CA ALA A 200 8.45 14.39 0.82
C ALA A 200 9.22 15.58 0.20
N THR A 201 9.13 15.75 -1.11
CA THR A 201 9.81 16.82 -1.85
C THR A 201 8.89 17.97 -2.25
N GLY A 202 7.57 17.80 -2.12
CA GLY A 202 6.59 18.80 -2.55
C GLY A 202 6.45 18.96 -4.05
N SER A 203 6.87 17.97 -4.84
CA SER A 203 6.83 18.04 -6.30
C SER A 203 5.41 18.04 -6.88
N LYS A 204 4.46 17.41 -6.20
CA LYS A 204 3.06 17.29 -6.59
C LYS A 204 2.17 17.03 -5.38
N PHE A 205 0.94 17.51 -5.42
CA PHE A 205 -0.06 17.29 -4.40
C PHE A 205 -1.42 17.03 -5.04
N TYR A 206 -2.22 16.15 -4.44
CA TYR A 206 -3.60 15.88 -4.86
C TYR A 206 -4.60 16.36 -3.82
N ASN A 207 -5.81 16.66 -4.26
CA ASN A 207 -6.94 16.88 -3.36
C ASN A 207 -7.29 15.58 -2.63
N LEU A 208 -7.87 15.72 -1.46
CA LEU A 208 -8.51 14.59 -0.79
C LEU A 208 -9.85 14.26 -1.46
N ILE A 209 -10.25 13.00 -1.45
CA ILE A 209 -11.61 12.59 -1.77
C ILE A 209 -12.56 13.38 -0.84
N PRO A 210 -13.64 14.01 -1.37
CA PRO A 210 -14.50 14.89 -0.57
C PRO A 210 -15.07 14.21 0.68
N GLU A 211 -15.59 12.99 0.53
CA GLU A 211 -16.07 12.19 1.65
C GLU A 211 -14.97 11.31 2.21
N GLN A 212 -14.71 11.41 3.52
CA GLN A 212 -13.76 10.55 4.18
C GLN A 212 -14.26 9.11 4.15
N GLN A 213 -13.41 8.21 3.67
CA GLN A 213 -13.69 6.79 3.70
C GLN A 213 -13.70 6.29 5.15
N ASP A 214 -14.51 5.30 5.45
CA ASP A 214 -14.71 4.77 6.81
C ASP A 214 -13.49 4.00 7.35
N TYR A 215 -12.62 3.52 6.47
CA TYR A 215 -11.36 2.88 6.84
C TYR A 215 -10.27 3.90 7.26
N VAL A 216 -10.43 5.17 6.94
CA VAL A 216 -9.45 6.22 7.22
C VAL A 216 -9.59 6.71 8.66
N ALA A 217 -8.56 6.51 9.46
CA ALA A 217 -8.46 7.01 10.83
C ALA A 217 -8.00 8.48 10.89
N ALA A 218 -7.08 8.86 10.01
CA ALA A 218 -6.59 10.23 9.87
C ALA A 218 -6.16 10.49 8.43
N ARG A 219 -6.36 11.72 7.96
CA ARG A 219 -5.89 12.18 6.65
C ARG A 219 -5.56 13.67 6.68
N SER A 220 -4.63 14.08 5.83
CA SER A 220 -4.25 15.48 5.71
C SER A 220 -3.78 15.82 4.31
N GLN A 221 -4.17 17.01 3.86
CA GLN A 221 -3.56 17.68 2.72
C GLN A 221 -3.37 19.15 3.06
N ASN A 222 -2.16 19.47 3.47
CA ASN A 222 -1.77 20.83 3.83
C ASN A 222 -0.96 21.55 2.74
N TRP A 223 -0.80 20.90 1.55
CA TRP A 223 -0.06 21.42 0.41
C TRP A 223 1.41 21.67 0.71
N ARG A 224 1.97 20.90 1.63
CA ARG A 224 3.36 20.95 2.06
C ARG A 224 3.97 19.55 2.08
N PRO A 225 5.29 19.44 1.89
CA PRO A 225 5.98 18.17 2.04
C PRO A 225 5.85 17.64 3.47
N SER A 226 5.77 16.32 3.59
CA SER A 226 5.80 15.69 4.91
C SER A 226 6.71 14.46 4.92
N TYR A 227 7.13 14.05 6.10
CA TYR A 227 7.89 12.83 6.32
C TYR A 227 7.40 12.10 7.55
N SER A 228 7.53 10.78 7.54
CA SER A 228 7.18 9.93 8.67
C SER A 228 8.43 9.35 9.32
N VAL A 229 8.46 9.38 10.65
CA VAL A 229 9.48 8.72 11.47
C VAL A 229 8.88 7.46 12.07
N ILE A 230 9.47 6.32 11.72
CA ILE A 230 9.04 5.01 12.19
C ILE A 230 10.08 4.47 13.18
N ASN A 231 9.65 4.15 14.39
CA ASN A 231 10.46 3.50 15.41
C ASN A 231 9.97 2.07 15.61
N ILE A 232 10.86 1.10 15.39
CA ILE A 232 10.56 -0.32 15.55
C ILE A 232 11.45 -0.89 16.65
N THR A 233 10.81 -1.46 17.66
CA THR A 233 11.47 -2.25 18.69
C THR A 233 11.11 -3.72 18.52
N LYS A 234 11.54 -4.58 19.44
CA LYS A 234 11.09 -5.97 19.46
C LYS A 234 9.56 -6.06 19.60
N ASP A 235 8.97 -5.22 20.42
CA ASP A 235 7.58 -5.34 20.85
C ASP A 235 6.70 -4.14 20.43
N SER A 236 7.23 -3.16 19.71
CA SER A 236 6.44 -2.00 19.26
C SER A 236 6.86 -1.48 17.89
N PHE A 237 5.87 -1.02 17.14
CA PHE A 237 5.99 -0.20 15.94
C PHE A 237 5.29 1.13 16.22
N THR A 238 5.99 2.24 16.09
CA THR A 238 5.42 3.58 16.30
C THR A 238 5.70 4.47 15.10
N VAL A 239 4.68 5.16 14.61
CA VAL A 239 4.80 6.13 13.53
C VAL A 239 4.39 7.54 13.99
N ASN A 240 5.16 8.53 13.56
CA ASN A 240 4.87 9.95 13.71
C ASN A 240 5.13 10.63 12.36
N THR A 241 4.24 11.50 11.92
CA THR A 241 4.37 12.20 10.64
C THR A 241 4.40 13.71 10.86
N TYR A 242 5.32 14.37 10.17
CA TYR A 242 5.65 15.78 10.39
C TYR A 242 5.64 16.56 9.08
N ASP A 243 5.22 17.81 9.16
CA ASP A 243 5.42 18.81 8.12
C ASP A 243 6.92 19.14 8.00
N VAL A 244 7.45 19.13 6.78
CA VAL A 244 8.89 19.38 6.54
C VAL A 244 9.28 20.84 6.85
N GLU A 245 8.37 21.79 6.58
CA GLU A 245 8.69 23.22 6.71
C GLU A 245 8.58 23.70 8.17
N THR A 246 7.57 23.20 8.90
CA THR A 246 7.30 23.67 10.27
C THR A 246 7.84 22.74 11.35
N GLY A 247 8.07 21.46 11.02
CA GLY A 247 8.40 20.43 12.00
C GLY A 247 7.23 20.03 12.91
N GLU A 248 6.03 20.55 12.65
CA GLU A 248 4.85 20.21 13.43
C GLU A 248 4.30 18.85 13.02
N ALA A 249 3.73 18.12 13.98
CA ALA A 249 3.06 16.86 13.69
C ALA A 249 1.77 17.12 12.91
N ILE A 250 1.56 16.37 11.82
CA ILE A 250 0.32 16.44 11.00
C ILE A 250 -0.74 15.44 11.44
N ASP A 251 -0.37 14.49 12.29
CA ASP A 251 -1.26 13.52 12.92
C ASP A 251 -0.73 13.15 14.31
N SER A 252 -1.60 12.55 15.12
CA SER A 252 -1.21 11.96 16.40
C SER A 252 -0.32 10.73 16.22
N SER A 253 0.55 10.46 17.20
CA SER A 253 1.36 9.24 17.22
C SER A 253 0.47 8.00 17.20
N TYR A 254 0.83 7.02 16.39
CA TYR A 254 0.17 5.72 16.36
C TYR A 254 1.15 4.61 16.69
N THR A 255 0.75 3.70 17.59
CA THR A 255 1.63 2.62 18.10
C THR A 255 0.93 1.28 18.06
N ILE A 256 1.59 0.28 17.48
CA ILE A 256 1.20 -1.14 17.55
C ILE A 256 2.14 -1.81 18.54
N ILE A 257 1.58 -2.58 19.48
CA ILE A 257 2.32 -3.38 20.48
C ILE A 257 2.03 -4.85 20.22
N LYS A 258 3.08 -5.66 20.14
CA LYS A 258 3.05 -7.13 20.08
C LYS A 258 3.63 -7.70 21.37
N LYS A 259 2.81 -8.34 22.18
CA LYS A 259 3.20 -9.00 23.44
C LYS A 259 3.41 -10.50 23.26
#